data_c4531d61a4704db8b9ff4949d3239f01
#
_entry.id   c4531d61a4704db8b9ff4949d3239f01
#
_cell.length_a   1.000
_cell.length_b   1.000
_cell.length_c   1.000
_cell.angle_alpha   90.00
_cell.angle_beta   90.00
_cell.angle_gamma   90.00
#
_symmetry.space_group_name_H-M   'P 1'
#
loop_
_entity.id
_entity.type
_entity.pdbx_description
1 polymer ?
#
loop_
_entity_poly.entity_id
_entity_poly.type
_entity_poly.pdbx_seq_one_letter_code
_entity_poly.pdbx_strand_id
1 'polypeptide(L)'
;VPGVTAVGTASAFPLRGALENSLIMQFHGEALDPAQPKGSRQRFVSPGFFQAMGTRVVQGRDFGSEDAPATTPTAIVNRTFVKRYLEGRDPIGFQFSAGYPAPNPQNEVTVVGVVDDIRQKSVDLEAEPAFYSSLTQAPIRRLTMVVAMSVADPAPVLASIREQVRKADPQIAVDFEMVDDLVAATISRQQLGMTLMLIFGAVAVVLAAIGIYGVVAYGVSTRRDEMATRLALGASPVSVFWLVMRQGALLAAIGIVIGLGTAYLSGKVVASQIYAISASDPLMLSAAIAIIAGIAVMATLLPAWRAARLSPARVLHPE
;
A
#
# COMPACT_ATOMS: atom_id res chain seq x y z
N VAL A 1 11.36 -31.14 19.52
CA VAL A 1 12.57 -30.35 19.80
C VAL A 1 12.30 -29.46 21.00
N PRO A 2 13.15 -29.46 22.05
CA PRO A 2 12.98 -28.57 23.20
C PRO A 2 12.96 -27.10 22.75
N GLY A 3 12.05 -26.30 23.36
CA GLY A 3 11.89 -24.89 23.00
C GLY A 3 10.90 -24.60 21.89
N VAL A 4 10.41 -25.60 21.17
CA VAL A 4 9.33 -25.46 20.18
C VAL A 4 7.99 -25.55 20.89
N THR A 5 7.12 -24.56 20.67
CA THR A 5 5.79 -24.47 21.29
C THR A 5 4.66 -24.88 20.35
N ALA A 6 4.80 -24.60 19.06
CA ALA A 6 3.86 -25.02 18.03
C ALA A 6 4.56 -25.14 16.67
N VAL A 7 4.01 -25.99 15.82
CA VAL A 7 4.49 -26.21 14.45
C VAL A 7 3.28 -26.30 13.52
N GLY A 8 3.38 -25.64 12.38
CA GLY A 8 2.41 -25.75 11.32
C GLY A 8 3.06 -25.61 9.96
N THR A 9 2.37 -26.03 8.92
CA THR A 9 2.83 -25.88 7.54
C THR A 9 1.80 -25.14 6.72
N ALA A 10 2.26 -24.38 5.73
CA ALA A 10 1.40 -23.67 4.80
C ALA A 10 1.96 -23.74 3.37
N SER A 11 1.07 -23.67 2.38
CA SER A 11 1.45 -23.61 0.96
C SER A 11 2.19 -22.31 0.60
N ALA A 12 1.93 -21.23 1.35
CA ALA A 12 2.60 -19.95 1.22
C ALA A 12 2.67 -19.28 2.59
N PHE A 13 3.75 -18.52 2.85
CA PHE A 13 3.89 -17.74 4.08
C PHE A 13 3.42 -16.30 3.85
N PRO A 14 2.66 -15.69 4.80
CA PRO A 14 2.35 -14.27 4.76
C PRO A 14 3.63 -13.42 4.59
N LEU A 15 3.51 -12.23 4.00
CA LEU A 15 4.61 -11.28 3.76
C LEU A 15 5.64 -11.66 2.70
N ARG A 16 5.69 -12.89 2.22
CA ARG A 16 6.59 -13.28 1.11
C ARG A 16 6.06 -12.95 -0.28
N GLY A 17 4.85 -12.42 -0.41
CA GLY A 17 4.31 -11.87 -1.67
C GLY A 17 4.13 -12.85 -2.83
N ALA A 18 4.49 -14.11 -2.67
CA ALA A 18 4.54 -15.08 -3.74
C ALA A 18 3.39 -16.10 -3.65
N LEU A 19 2.68 -16.28 -4.76
CA LEU A 19 1.85 -17.45 -5.07
C LEU A 19 0.64 -17.72 -4.15
N GLU A 20 0.00 -16.65 -3.65
CA GLU A 20 -1.34 -16.81 -3.12
C GLU A 20 -2.33 -16.84 -4.29
N ASN A 21 -3.07 -17.92 -4.40
CA ASN A 21 -4.13 -18.00 -5.38
C ASN A 21 -5.26 -17.05 -4.99
N SER A 22 -5.49 -16.02 -5.81
CA SER A 22 -6.72 -15.25 -5.73
C SER A 22 -7.79 -16.01 -6.50
N LEU A 23 -8.76 -16.53 -5.81
CA LEU A 23 -9.84 -17.31 -6.41
C LEU A 23 -11.13 -16.52 -6.43
N ILE A 24 -11.93 -16.77 -7.47
CA ILE A 24 -13.31 -16.29 -7.53
C ILE A 24 -14.17 -17.32 -6.80
N MET A 25 -15.10 -16.80 -5.96
CA MET A 25 -16.00 -17.64 -5.18
C MET A 25 -17.42 -17.53 -5.70
N GLN A 26 -18.14 -18.63 -5.59
CA GLN A 26 -19.57 -18.71 -5.78
C GLN A 26 -20.20 -19.33 -4.54
N PHE A 27 -21.14 -18.63 -3.93
CA PHE A 27 -21.83 -19.12 -2.75
C PHE A 27 -22.94 -20.07 -3.12
N HIS A 28 -23.16 -21.05 -2.27
CA HIS A 28 -24.22 -22.03 -2.47
C HIS A 28 -25.57 -21.34 -2.63
N GLY A 29 -26.32 -21.69 -3.72
CA GLY A 29 -27.61 -21.09 -4.01
C GLY A 29 -27.57 -19.66 -4.61
N GLU A 30 -26.40 -19.05 -4.79
CA GLU A 30 -26.25 -17.73 -5.43
C GLU A 30 -25.71 -17.89 -6.86
N ALA A 31 -26.23 -17.08 -7.80
CA ALA A 31 -25.68 -17.00 -9.15
C ALA A 31 -24.34 -16.24 -9.13
N LEU A 32 -23.39 -16.67 -9.96
CA LEU A 32 -22.14 -15.93 -10.16
C LEU A 32 -22.45 -14.61 -10.88
N ASP A 33 -22.05 -13.49 -10.28
CA ASP A 33 -22.08 -12.17 -10.92
C ASP A 33 -20.71 -11.85 -11.53
N PRO A 34 -20.55 -11.92 -12.86
CA PRO A 34 -19.27 -11.60 -13.51
C PRO A 34 -18.86 -10.13 -13.38
N ALA A 35 -19.80 -9.21 -13.11
CA ALA A 35 -19.53 -7.79 -12.98
C ALA A 35 -18.96 -7.44 -11.59
N GLN A 36 -19.27 -8.28 -10.57
CA GLN A 36 -18.79 -8.10 -9.20
C GLN A 36 -18.30 -9.43 -8.61
N PRO A 37 -17.17 -9.97 -9.10
CA PRO A 37 -16.66 -11.25 -8.65
C PRO A 37 -16.26 -11.16 -7.16
N LYS A 38 -16.74 -12.13 -6.37
CA LYS A 38 -16.35 -12.27 -4.97
C LYS A 38 -14.97 -12.96 -4.94
N GLY A 39 -13.90 -12.18 -4.66
CA GLY A 39 -12.54 -12.70 -4.63
C GLY A 39 -12.08 -13.03 -3.22
N SER A 40 -11.31 -14.10 -3.05
CA SER A 40 -10.68 -14.46 -1.79
C SER A 40 -9.32 -15.10 -2.00
N ARG A 41 -8.44 -14.97 -1.00
CA ARG A 41 -7.15 -15.63 -0.97
C ARG A 41 -7.29 -17.05 -0.44
N GLN A 42 -6.71 -18.02 -1.14
CA GLN A 42 -6.65 -19.39 -0.68
C GLN A 42 -5.25 -19.74 -0.18
N ARG A 43 -5.21 -20.42 0.97
CA ARG A 43 -3.99 -21.02 1.51
C ARG A 43 -4.28 -22.41 2.05
N PHE A 44 -3.42 -23.35 1.74
CA PHE A 44 -3.48 -24.68 2.34
C PHE A 44 -2.63 -24.70 3.60
N VAL A 45 -3.19 -25.17 4.71
CA VAL A 45 -2.52 -25.18 6.00
C VAL A 45 -2.70 -26.53 6.71
N SER A 46 -1.71 -26.91 7.50
CA SER A 46 -1.82 -28.09 8.38
C SER A 46 -2.53 -27.75 9.69
N PRO A 47 -3.04 -28.74 10.43
CA PRO A 47 -3.39 -28.56 11.83
C PRO A 47 -2.24 -27.91 12.61
N GLY A 48 -2.56 -27.04 13.57
CA GLY A 48 -1.58 -26.31 14.38
C GLY A 48 -0.96 -25.07 13.71
N PHE A 49 -1.24 -24.80 12.44
CA PHE A 49 -0.72 -23.63 11.74
C PHE A 49 -1.12 -22.32 12.43
N PHE A 50 -2.40 -22.17 12.79
CA PHE A 50 -2.88 -20.97 13.44
C PHE A 50 -2.25 -20.77 14.81
N GLN A 51 -2.05 -21.85 15.57
CA GLN A 51 -1.32 -21.81 16.84
C GLN A 51 0.13 -21.37 16.66
N ALA A 52 0.82 -21.89 15.63
CA ALA A 52 2.20 -21.50 15.32
C ALA A 52 2.29 -20.04 14.87
N MET A 53 1.24 -19.50 14.24
CA MET A 53 1.13 -18.09 13.85
C MET A 53 0.66 -17.17 15.00
N GLY A 54 0.37 -17.71 16.18
CA GLY A 54 -0.22 -16.92 17.27
C GLY A 54 -1.64 -16.43 17.00
N THR A 55 -2.32 -17.01 16.02
CA THR A 55 -3.67 -16.61 15.58
C THR A 55 -4.71 -17.47 16.28
N ARG A 56 -5.77 -16.84 16.78
CA ARG A 56 -6.83 -17.56 17.52
C ARG A 56 -7.95 -17.99 16.60
N VAL A 57 -8.47 -19.20 16.83
CA VAL A 57 -9.77 -19.62 16.33
C VAL A 57 -10.84 -18.91 17.16
N VAL A 58 -11.69 -18.11 16.48
CA VAL A 58 -12.69 -17.23 17.12
C VAL A 58 -14.03 -17.93 17.23
N GLN A 59 -14.37 -18.76 16.23
CA GLN A 59 -15.60 -19.51 16.17
C GLN A 59 -15.35 -20.85 15.47
N GLY A 60 -16.08 -21.89 15.85
CA GLY A 60 -15.91 -23.23 15.30
C GLY A 60 -14.63 -23.90 15.80
N ARG A 61 -13.91 -24.59 14.91
CA ARG A 61 -12.74 -25.42 15.24
C ARG A 61 -11.57 -25.20 14.25
N ASP A 62 -10.37 -25.60 14.66
CA ASP A 62 -9.22 -25.76 13.77
C ASP A 62 -9.35 -27.06 12.97
N PHE A 63 -8.48 -27.25 11.98
CA PHE A 63 -8.37 -28.51 11.24
C PHE A 63 -7.90 -29.64 12.15
N GLY A 64 -8.46 -30.80 11.94
CA GLY A 64 -8.17 -32.00 12.74
C GLY A 64 -8.10 -33.27 11.89
N SER A 65 -8.12 -34.41 12.56
CA SER A 65 -8.10 -35.73 11.93
C SER A 65 -9.38 -36.04 11.14
N GLU A 66 -10.46 -35.36 11.45
CA GLU A 66 -11.76 -35.43 10.73
C GLU A 66 -11.71 -34.82 9.33
N ASP A 67 -10.71 -33.93 9.05
CA ASP A 67 -10.51 -33.32 7.73
C ASP A 67 -9.57 -34.20 6.87
N ALA A 68 -9.92 -35.47 6.74
CA ALA A 68 -9.15 -36.46 5.97
C ALA A 68 -9.36 -36.29 4.46
N PRO A 69 -8.49 -36.85 3.60
CA PRO A 69 -8.58 -36.69 2.14
C PRO A 69 -9.90 -37.18 1.52
N ALA A 70 -10.58 -38.12 2.15
CA ALA A 70 -11.83 -38.71 1.64
C ALA A 70 -13.10 -38.04 2.20
N THR A 71 -12.97 -37.02 3.03
CA THR A 71 -14.12 -36.30 3.61
C THR A 71 -14.50 -35.08 2.75
N THR A 72 -15.67 -34.51 3.02
CA THR A 72 -16.13 -33.28 2.40
C THR A 72 -15.07 -32.18 2.59
N PRO A 73 -14.69 -31.43 1.54
CA PRO A 73 -13.73 -30.38 1.67
C PRO A 73 -14.15 -29.33 2.70
N THR A 74 -13.24 -28.97 3.59
CA THR A 74 -13.47 -28.02 4.67
C THR A 74 -12.63 -26.76 4.49
N ALA A 75 -13.14 -25.65 4.99
CA ALA A 75 -12.43 -24.38 5.01
C ALA A 75 -12.55 -23.68 6.39
N ILE A 76 -11.50 -22.95 6.73
CA ILE A 76 -11.51 -21.96 7.80
C ILE A 76 -11.41 -20.60 7.14
N VAL A 77 -12.20 -19.63 7.60
CA VAL A 77 -12.20 -18.26 7.02
C VAL A 77 -11.71 -17.25 8.03
N ASN A 78 -11.17 -16.11 7.56
CA ASN A 78 -10.79 -15.04 8.46
C ASN A 78 -11.96 -14.09 8.79
N ARG A 79 -11.81 -13.23 9.79
CA ARG A 79 -12.85 -12.26 10.19
C ARG A 79 -13.23 -11.33 9.04
N THR A 80 -12.27 -10.88 8.24
CA THR A 80 -12.52 -10.01 7.09
C THR A 80 -13.39 -10.69 6.04
N PHE A 81 -13.24 -12.00 5.83
CA PHE A 81 -14.13 -12.78 4.97
C PHE A 81 -15.57 -12.72 5.48
N VAL A 82 -15.76 -13.00 6.78
CA VAL A 82 -17.10 -12.99 7.41
C VAL A 82 -17.73 -11.61 7.30
N LYS A 83 -17.00 -10.56 7.68
CA LYS A 83 -17.45 -9.16 7.61
C LYS A 83 -17.85 -8.75 6.19
N ARG A 84 -17.08 -9.15 5.18
CA ARG A 84 -17.29 -8.71 3.80
C ARG A 84 -18.37 -9.48 3.06
N TYR A 85 -18.54 -10.76 3.37
CA TYR A 85 -19.36 -11.65 2.57
C TYR A 85 -20.51 -12.33 3.31
N LEU A 86 -20.41 -12.44 4.65
CA LEU A 86 -21.39 -13.18 5.47
C LEU A 86 -22.03 -12.30 6.56
N GLU A 87 -22.06 -10.97 6.36
CA GLU A 87 -22.62 -10.05 7.33
C GLU A 87 -24.05 -10.47 7.73
N GLY A 88 -24.25 -10.78 9.03
CA GLY A 88 -25.55 -11.25 9.58
C GLY A 88 -25.87 -12.73 9.35
N ARG A 89 -24.96 -13.51 8.73
CA ARG A 89 -25.14 -14.98 8.58
C ARG A 89 -24.20 -15.74 9.50
N ASP A 90 -24.61 -16.92 9.95
CA ASP A 90 -23.69 -17.81 10.65
C ASP A 90 -22.63 -18.32 9.65
N PRO A 91 -21.33 -18.10 9.93
CA PRO A 91 -20.28 -18.59 9.04
C PRO A 91 -20.08 -20.10 9.14
N ILE A 92 -20.42 -20.76 10.26
CA ILE A 92 -20.19 -22.19 10.44
C ILE A 92 -21.24 -22.97 9.66
N GLY A 93 -20.77 -23.93 8.86
CA GLY A 93 -21.63 -24.71 7.93
C GLY A 93 -21.93 -23.97 6.64
N PHE A 94 -21.45 -22.73 6.44
CA PHE A 94 -21.63 -22.03 5.18
C PHE A 94 -20.86 -22.72 4.06
N GLN A 95 -21.47 -22.81 2.86
CA GLN A 95 -20.92 -23.52 1.73
C GLN A 95 -20.65 -22.59 0.56
N PHE A 96 -19.50 -22.78 -0.08
CA PHE A 96 -19.11 -22.07 -1.30
C PHE A 96 -18.16 -22.91 -2.16
N SER A 97 -18.13 -22.62 -3.44
CA SER A 97 -17.11 -23.14 -4.35
C SER A 97 -16.13 -22.04 -4.73
N ALA A 98 -14.89 -22.41 -5.04
CA ALA A 98 -13.85 -21.48 -5.43
C ALA A 98 -13.03 -22.01 -6.61
N GLY A 99 -12.52 -21.11 -7.47
CA GLY A 99 -11.71 -21.48 -8.62
C GLY A 99 -11.18 -20.30 -9.41
N TYR A 100 -10.36 -20.61 -10.42
CA TYR A 100 -9.86 -19.64 -11.39
C TYR A 100 -9.78 -20.31 -12.79
N PRO A 101 -10.23 -19.68 -13.87
CA PRO A 101 -10.84 -18.33 -13.94
C PRO A 101 -12.28 -18.26 -13.42
N ALA A 102 -12.89 -19.38 -13.07
CA ALA A 102 -14.23 -19.46 -12.53
C ALA A 102 -14.31 -20.50 -11.39
N PRO A 103 -15.27 -20.38 -10.47
CA PRO A 103 -15.54 -21.38 -9.44
C PRO A 103 -15.87 -22.73 -10.05
N ASN A 104 -15.46 -23.82 -9.40
CA ASN A 104 -15.86 -25.16 -9.76
C ASN A 104 -16.99 -25.63 -8.81
N PRO A 105 -18.23 -25.73 -9.27
CA PRO A 105 -19.36 -26.14 -8.43
C PRO A 105 -19.22 -27.54 -7.83
N GLN A 106 -18.37 -28.40 -8.41
CA GLN A 106 -18.12 -29.74 -7.90
C GLN A 106 -17.19 -29.75 -6.69
N ASN A 107 -16.43 -28.66 -6.46
CA ASN A 107 -15.52 -28.50 -5.35
C ASN A 107 -16.08 -27.55 -4.30
N GLU A 108 -17.25 -27.88 -3.78
CA GLU A 108 -17.88 -27.13 -2.72
C GLU A 108 -17.17 -27.40 -1.39
N VAL A 109 -16.86 -26.32 -0.67
CA VAL A 109 -16.19 -26.38 0.64
C VAL A 109 -17.12 -25.89 1.73
N THR A 110 -17.07 -26.53 2.90
CA THR A 110 -17.87 -26.15 4.06
C THR A 110 -17.01 -25.43 5.08
N VAL A 111 -17.45 -24.28 5.57
CA VAL A 111 -16.77 -23.51 6.61
C VAL A 111 -16.92 -24.20 7.95
N VAL A 112 -15.81 -24.55 8.60
CA VAL A 112 -15.77 -25.24 9.89
C VAL A 112 -15.21 -24.36 11.01
N GLY A 113 -14.57 -23.24 10.67
CA GLY A 113 -13.99 -22.32 11.66
C GLY A 113 -13.80 -20.92 11.13
N VAL A 114 -13.68 -20.00 12.07
CA VAL A 114 -13.33 -18.59 11.82
C VAL A 114 -12.10 -18.26 12.64
N VAL A 115 -11.11 -17.62 12.03
CA VAL A 115 -9.87 -17.20 12.69
C VAL A 115 -9.73 -15.67 12.67
N ASP A 116 -8.92 -15.15 13.57
CA ASP A 116 -8.48 -13.75 13.52
C ASP A 116 -7.73 -13.47 12.21
N ASP A 117 -7.73 -12.21 11.80
CA ASP A 117 -7.08 -11.81 10.56
C ASP A 117 -5.56 -11.93 10.65
N ILE A 118 -4.96 -12.59 9.65
CA ILE A 118 -3.51 -12.62 9.44
C ILE A 118 -3.18 -11.63 8.35
N ARG A 119 -2.31 -10.64 8.64
CA ARG A 119 -1.85 -9.67 7.66
C ARG A 119 -0.93 -10.33 6.64
N GLN A 120 -1.27 -10.21 5.37
CA GLN A 120 -0.67 -11.04 4.32
C GLN A 120 0.39 -10.32 3.49
N LYS A 121 0.19 -9.02 3.21
CA LYS A 121 1.08 -8.25 2.32
C LYS A 121 1.98 -7.27 3.07
N SER A 122 1.46 -6.64 4.09
CA SER A 122 2.16 -5.65 4.91
C SER A 122 1.50 -5.56 6.26
N VAL A 123 2.27 -5.15 7.26
CA VAL A 123 1.77 -4.92 8.62
C VAL A 123 0.76 -3.77 8.67
N ASP A 124 0.86 -2.82 7.73
CA ASP A 124 0.06 -1.59 7.71
C ASP A 124 -1.21 -1.68 6.85
N LEU A 125 -1.36 -2.76 6.04
CA LEU A 125 -2.54 -2.93 5.20
C LEU A 125 -3.64 -3.69 5.94
N GLU A 126 -4.90 -3.33 5.68
CA GLU A 126 -6.04 -4.11 6.14
C GLU A 126 -5.95 -5.55 5.60
N ALA A 127 -6.42 -6.49 6.40
CA ALA A 127 -6.46 -7.88 5.99
C ALA A 127 -7.41 -8.06 4.80
N GLU A 128 -7.01 -8.87 3.83
CA GLU A 128 -7.88 -9.27 2.72
C GLU A 128 -8.75 -10.47 3.13
N PRO A 129 -9.93 -10.64 2.52
CA PRO A 129 -10.71 -11.86 2.71
C PRO A 129 -9.88 -13.08 2.33
N ALA A 130 -9.79 -14.02 3.26
CA ALA A 130 -9.02 -15.23 3.08
C ALA A 130 -9.77 -16.45 3.59
N PHE A 131 -9.58 -17.57 2.90
CA PHE A 131 -9.97 -18.88 3.40
C PHE A 131 -8.78 -19.83 3.36
N TYR A 132 -8.78 -20.71 4.32
CA TYR A 132 -7.75 -21.72 4.51
C TYR A 132 -8.38 -23.08 4.22
N SER A 133 -7.68 -23.90 3.45
CA SER A 133 -8.09 -25.28 3.14
C SER A 133 -7.13 -26.24 3.87
N SER A 134 -7.64 -27.40 4.26
CA SER A 134 -6.80 -28.41 4.92
C SER A 134 -5.75 -28.95 3.97
N LEU A 135 -4.50 -28.94 4.40
CA LEU A 135 -3.38 -29.52 3.64
C LEU A 135 -3.54 -31.03 3.46
N THR A 136 -4.22 -31.70 4.38
CA THR A 136 -4.49 -33.15 4.29
C THR A 136 -5.43 -33.50 3.13
N GLN A 137 -6.27 -32.56 2.69
CA GLN A 137 -7.21 -32.74 1.60
C GLN A 137 -6.67 -32.34 0.23
N ALA A 138 -5.43 -31.80 0.14
CA ALA A 138 -4.83 -31.39 -1.13
C ALA A 138 -3.34 -31.70 -1.19
N PRO A 139 -2.84 -32.43 -2.19
CA PRO A 139 -1.42 -32.72 -2.36
C PRO A 139 -0.68 -31.46 -2.86
N ILE A 140 0.00 -30.74 -1.97
CA ILE A 140 0.81 -29.56 -2.29
C ILE A 140 2.29 -29.94 -2.20
N ARG A 141 3.06 -29.62 -3.24
CA ARG A 141 4.48 -29.95 -3.32
C ARG A 141 5.41 -28.94 -2.64
N ARG A 142 4.97 -27.70 -2.53
CA ARG A 142 5.79 -26.63 -1.92
C ARG A 142 5.14 -26.22 -0.61
N LEU A 143 5.88 -26.40 0.48
CA LEU A 143 5.41 -26.11 1.83
C LEU A 143 6.42 -25.24 2.55
N THR A 144 5.93 -24.31 3.34
CA THR A 144 6.70 -23.54 4.32
C THR A 144 6.30 -24.01 5.70
N MET A 145 7.26 -24.47 6.47
CA MET A 145 7.04 -24.83 7.88
C MET A 145 7.16 -23.58 8.75
N VAL A 146 6.20 -23.36 9.60
CA VAL A 146 6.19 -22.32 10.63
C VAL A 146 6.43 -22.96 11.97
N VAL A 147 7.42 -22.47 12.68
CA VAL A 147 7.79 -22.97 14.00
C VAL A 147 7.72 -21.84 15.02
N ALA A 148 6.82 -21.94 15.97
CA ALA A 148 6.78 -21.06 17.11
C ALA A 148 7.74 -21.54 18.19
N MET A 149 8.55 -20.64 18.71
CA MET A 149 9.58 -20.95 19.72
C MET A 149 9.44 -20.04 20.92
N SER A 150 9.73 -20.56 22.11
CA SER A 150 9.76 -19.80 23.36
C SER A 150 11.18 -19.86 23.96
N VAL A 151 12.17 -19.37 23.20
CA VAL A 151 13.59 -19.36 23.59
C VAL A 151 14.21 -18.00 23.26
N ALA A 152 15.18 -17.58 24.08
CA ALA A 152 15.89 -16.33 23.83
C ALA A 152 16.89 -16.41 22.67
N ASP A 153 17.53 -17.60 22.52
CA ASP A 153 18.46 -17.88 21.40
C ASP A 153 17.84 -18.98 20.52
N PRO A 154 17.47 -18.68 19.27
CA PRO A 154 16.92 -19.67 18.35
C PRO A 154 17.96 -20.64 17.76
N ALA A 155 19.27 -20.31 17.78
CA ALA A 155 20.29 -21.05 17.06
C ALA A 155 20.37 -22.55 17.42
N PRO A 156 20.30 -22.97 18.69
CA PRO A 156 20.30 -24.39 19.05
C PRO A 156 19.06 -25.14 18.55
N VAL A 157 17.89 -24.47 18.55
CA VAL A 157 16.63 -25.07 18.07
C VAL A 157 16.70 -25.26 16.57
N LEU A 158 17.16 -24.25 15.82
CA LEU A 158 17.33 -24.32 14.36
C LEU A 158 18.32 -25.41 13.95
N ALA A 159 19.44 -25.56 14.68
CA ALA A 159 20.39 -26.65 14.45
C ALA A 159 19.75 -28.03 14.67
N SER A 160 18.94 -28.17 15.72
CA SER A 160 18.21 -29.40 16.02
C SER A 160 17.18 -29.74 14.92
N ILE A 161 16.42 -28.74 14.45
CA ILE A 161 15.46 -28.92 13.35
C ILE A 161 16.19 -29.35 12.08
N ARG A 162 17.29 -28.68 11.70
CA ARG A 162 18.09 -29.04 10.53
C ARG A 162 18.58 -30.47 10.60
N GLU A 163 19.02 -30.91 11.76
CA GLU A 163 19.50 -32.29 11.98
C GLU A 163 18.36 -33.30 11.84
N GLN A 164 17.17 -33.02 12.36
CA GLN A 164 16.00 -33.90 12.22
C GLN A 164 15.55 -34.02 10.75
N VAL A 165 15.52 -32.91 10.01
CA VAL A 165 15.15 -32.91 8.59
C VAL A 165 16.21 -33.70 7.79
N ARG A 166 17.49 -33.50 8.07
CA ARG A 166 18.59 -34.25 7.40
C ARG A 166 18.54 -35.74 7.68
N LYS A 167 18.10 -36.15 8.87
CA LYS A 167 17.89 -37.56 9.20
C LYS A 167 16.71 -38.16 8.44
N ALA A 168 15.65 -37.38 8.21
CA ALA A 168 14.48 -37.83 7.47
C ALA A 168 14.77 -37.93 5.96
N ASP A 169 15.40 -36.90 5.41
CA ASP A 169 15.82 -36.87 4.00
C ASP A 169 17.04 -35.92 3.83
N PRO A 170 18.25 -36.51 3.53
CA PRO A 170 19.46 -35.72 3.33
C PRO A 170 19.42 -34.77 2.11
N GLN A 171 18.48 -34.96 1.19
CA GLN A 171 18.39 -34.15 -0.04
C GLN A 171 17.56 -32.87 0.16
N ILE A 172 16.82 -32.75 1.27
CA ILE A 172 16.05 -31.53 1.58
C ILE A 172 17.00 -30.44 2.05
N ALA A 173 17.10 -29.38 1.25
CA ALA A 173 17.74 -28.14 1.67
C ALA A 173 16.81 -27.37 2.62
N VAL A 174 17.29 -27.09 3.82
CA VAL A 174 16.55 -26.33 4.84
C VAL A 174 17.14 -24.94 4.92
N ASP A 175 16.31 -23.96 4.58
CA ASP A 175 16.58 -22.54 4.79
C ASP A 175 15.68 -22.01 5.90
N PHE A 176 16.25 -21.18 6.77
CA PHE A 176 15.52 -20.57 7.89
C PHE A 176 15.47 -19.08 7.71
N GLU A 177 14.31 -18.51 8.00
CA GLU A 177 14.09 -17.09 7.98
C GLU A 177 13.28 -16.71 9.23
N MET A 178 13.75 -15.71 9.95
CA MET A 178 13.03 -15.20 11.11
C MET A 178 11.88 -14.32 10.65
N VAL A 179 10.72 -14.47 11.28
CA VAL A 179 9.54 -13.65 10.95
C VAL A 179 9.80 -12.17 11.19
N ASP A 180 10.57 -11.85 12.24
CA ASP A 180 10.96 -10.46 12.55
C ASP A 180 11.78 -9.83 11.42
N ASP A 181 12.68 -10.60 10.78
CA ASP A 181 13.47 -10.13 9.64
C ASP A 181 12.59 -9.88 8.41
N LEU A 182 11.60 -10.75 8.17
CA LEU A 182 10.61 -10.56 7.10
C LEU A 182 9.78 -9.30 7.30
N VAL A 183 9.32 -9.08 8.53
CA VAL A 183 8.58 -7.87 8.90
C VAL A 183 9.47 -6.63 8.71
N ALA A 184 10.70 -6.66 9.22
CA ALA A 184 11.67 -5.57 9.10
C ALA A 184 11.99 -5.27 7.63
N ALA A 185 12.20 -6.30 6.80
CA ALA A 185 12.46 -6.14 5.36
C ALA A 185 11.28 -5.51 4.62
N THR A 186 10.05 -5.85 5.00
CA THR A 186 8.84 -5.29 4.42
C THR A 186 8.72 -3.79 4.75
N ILE A 187 8.96 -3.42 6.00
CA ILE A 187 8.95 -2.03 6.47
C ILE A 187 10.07 -1.23 5.80
N SER A 188 11.28 -1.78 5.73
CA SER A 188 12.45 -1.11 5.13
C SER A 188 12.25 -0.79 3.65
N ARG A 189 11.64 -1.70 2.88
CA ARG A 189 11.34 -1.48 1.46
C ARG A 189 10.34 -0.34 1.27
N GLN A 190 9.32 -0.26 2.13
CA GLN A 190 8.33 0.81 2.10
C GLN A 190 8.95 2.16 2.48
N GLN A 191 9.78 2.19 3.52
CA GLN A 191 10.52 3.39 3.93
C GLN A 191 11.45 3.90 2.83
N LEU A 192 12.15 3.00 2.14
CA LEU A 192 13.01 3.38 1.00
C LEU A 192 12.20 4.06 -0.10
N GLY A 193 11.04 3.50 -0.48
CA GLY A 193 10.14 4.09 -1.46
C GLY A 193 9.65 5.48 -1.05
N MET A 194 9.23 5.65 0.21
CA MET A 194 8.81 6.94 0.75
C MET A 194 9.96 7.96 0.76
N THR A 195 11.16 7.56 1.16
CA THR A 195 12.34 8.43 1.19
C THR A 195 12.71 8.92 -0.20
N LEU A 196 12.72 8.02 -1.20
CA LEU A 196 12.98 8.40 -2.59
C LEU A 196 11.91 9.37 -3.12
N MET A 197 10.62 9.11 -2.85
CA MET A 197 9.55 10.02 -3.25
C MET A 197 9.68 11.40 -2.60
N LEU A 198 10.09 11.46 -1.33
CA LEU A 198 10.31 12.71 -0.61
C LEU A 198 11.48 13.50 -1.21
N ILE A 199 12.58 12.83 -1.58
CA ILE A 199 13.74 13.47 -2.23
C ILE A 199 13.32 14.01 -3.60
N PHE A 200 12.65 13.21 -4.44
CA PHE A 200 12.18 13.65 -5.75
C PHE A 200 11.17 14.80 -5.64
N GLY A 201 10.25 14.74 -4.67
CA GLY A 201 9.33 15.82 -4.38
C GLY A 201 10.04 17.11 -4.00
N ALA A 202 11.04 17.04 -3.12
CA ALA A 202 11.84 18.19 -2.71
C ALA A 202 12.58 18.81 -3.91
N VAL A 203 13.22 18.00 -4.74
CA VAL A 203 13.91 18.47 -5.97
C VAL A 203 12.91 19.13 -6.94
N ALA A 204 11.73 18.53 -7.14
CA ALA A 204 10.70 19.09 -7.99
C ALA A 204 10.22 20.48 -7.49
N VAL A 205 10.04 20.61 -6.17
CA VAL A 205 9.69 21.87 -5.50
C VAL A 205 10.76 22.94 -5.73
N VAL A 206 12.03 22.61 -5.57
CA VAL A 206 13.15 23.56 -5.81
C VAL A 206 13.18 24.00 -7.26
N LEU A 207 13.03 23.07 -8.21
CA LEU A 207 12.99 23.39 -9.64
C LEU A 207 11.80 24.28 -9.97
N ALA A 208 10.61 24.00 -9.41
CA ALA A 208 9.43 24.81 -9.59
C ALA A 208 9.64 26.25 -9.06
N ALA A 209 10.23 26.39 -7.87
CA ALA A 209 10.55 27.69 -7.29
C ALA A 209 11.51 28.50 -8.18
N ILE A 210 12.57 27.86 -8.68
CA ILE A 210 13.53 28.48 -9.61
C ILE A 210 12.83 28.87 -10.92
N GLY A 211 11.96 28.01 -11.45
CA GLY A 211 11.19 28.28 -12.67
C GLY A 211 10.26 29.49 -12.51
N ILE A 212 9.48 29.54 -11.44
CA ILE A 212 8.58 30.67 -11.14
C ILE A 212 9.39 31.96 -10.96
N TYR A 213 10.47 31.90 -10.18
CA TYR A 213 11.36 33.04 -9.97
C TYR A 213 11.93 33.56 -11.29
N GLY A 214 12.44 32.65 -12.15
CA GLY A 214 13.04 33.01 -13.43
C GLY A 214 12.04 33.69 -14.38
N VAL A 215 10.83 33.14 -14.52
CA VAL A 215 9.78 33.70 -15.38
C VAL A 215 9.32 35.08 -14.87
N VAL A 216 9.10 35.22 -13.57
CA VAL A 216 8.68 36.49 -12.98
C VAL A 216 9.78 37.53 -13.05
N ALA A 217 11.04 37.16 -12.74
CA ALA A 217 12.20 38.05 -12.81
C ALA A 217 12.45 38.53 -14.25
N TYR A 218 12.32 37.63 -15.23
CA TYR A 218 12.39 37.99 -16.66
C TYR A 218 11.27 38.96 -17.04
N GLY A 219 10.03 38.68 -16.64
CA GLY A 219 8.89 39.56 -16.88
C GLY A 219 9.05 40.96 -16.29
N VAL A 220 9.64 41.05 -15.07
CA VAL A 220 9.99 42.33 -14.43
C VAL A 220 11.08 43.04 -15.20
N SER A 221 12.15 42.34 -15.64
CA SER A 221 13.25 42.95 -16.37
C SER A 221 12.80 43.50 -17.75
N THR A 222 11.96 42.78 -18.48
CA THR A 222 11.45 43.19 -19.79
C THR A 222 10.48 44.36 -19.71
N ARG A 223 9.79 44.55 -18.58
CA ARG A 223 8.83 45.65 -18.35
C ARG A 223 9.39 46.72 -17.42
N ARG A 224 10.71 46.79 -17.28
CA ARG A 224 11.35 47.71 -16.34
C ARG A 224 11.01 49.17 -16.62
N ASP A 225 11.02 49.56 -17.89
CA ASP A 225 10.73 50.93 -18.35
C ASP A 225 9.24 51.29 -18.11
N GLU A 226 8.32 50.35 -18.32
CA GLU A 226 6.91 50.54 -18.03
C GLU A 226 6.68 50.77 -16.51
N MET A 227 7.34 49.96 -15.68
CA MET A 227 7.23 50.11 -14.23
C MET A 227 7.86 51.40 -13.71
N ALA A 228 9.01 51.79 -14.28
CA ALA A 228 9.66 53.07 -13.93
C ALA A 228 8.80 54.28 -14.34
N THR A 229 8.18 54.26 -15.52
CA THR A 229 7.29 55.30 -16.00
C THR A 229 6.04 55.43 -15.11
N ARG A 230 5.42 54.31 -14.70
CA ARG A 230 4.31 54.31 -13.74
C ARG A 230 4.67 54.93 -12.42
N LEU A 231 5.84 54.58 -11.86
CA LEU A 231 6.36 55.18 -10.63
C LEU A 231 6.62 56.68 -10.77
N ALA A 232 7.19 57.12 -11.92
CA ALA A 232 7.41 58.54 -12.25
C ALA A 232 6.11 59.34 -12.34
N LEU A 233 5.02 58.72 -12.86
CA LEU A 233 3.68 59.28 -12.93
C LEU A 233 2.89 59.23 -11.60
N GLY A 234 3.52 58.81 -10.47
CA GLY A 234 2.94 58.84 -9.14
C GLY A 234 2.28 57.53 -8.71
N ALA A 235 2.47 56.40 -9.41
CA ALA A 235 2.00 55.13 -8.92
C ALA A 235 2.72 54.71 -7.63
N SER A 236 1.99 54.15 -6.66
CA SER A 236 2.60 53.70 -5.42
C SER A 236 3.47 52.45 -5.63
N PRO A 237 4.61 52.31 -4.93
CA PRO A 237 5.43 51.08 -4.98
C PRO A 237 4.64 49.80 -4.67
N VAL A 238 3.62 49.93 -3.80
CA VAL A 238 2.71 48.83 -3.44
C VAL A 238 1.89 48.34 -4.65
N SER A 239 1.46 49.27 -5.53
CA SER A 239 0.70 48.90 -6.73
C SER A 239 1.55 48.07 -7.71
N VAL A 240 2.84 48.43 -7.87
CA VAL A 240 3.79 47.69 -8.69
C VAL A 240 4.09 46.30 -8.08
N PHE A 241 4.26 46.25 -6.76
CA PHE A 241 4.45 45.00 -6.02
C PHE A 241 3.28 44.02 -6.29
N TRP A 242 2.04 44.48 -6.08
CA TRP A 242 0.86 43.66 -6.29
C TRP A 242 0.66 43.23 -7.75
N LEU A 243 1.05 44.04 -8.71
CA LEU A 243 1.01 43.70 -10.12
C LEU A 243 1.90 42.47 -10.41
N VAL A 244 3.12 42.44 -9.87
CA VAL A 244 4.05 41.33 -10.03
C VAL A 244 3.57 40.08 -9.24
N MET A 245 3.09 40.26 -8.02
CA MET A 245 2.54 39.19 -7.22
C MET A 245 1.35 38.50 -7.89
N ARG A 246 0.43 39.30 -8.51
CA ARG A 246 -0.71 38.76 -9.27
C ARG A 246 -0.26 37.91 -10.46
N GLN A 247 0.82 38.30 -11.13
CA GLN A 247 1.37 37.54 -12.25
C GLN A 247 1.93 36.18 -11.79
N GLY A 248 2.67 36.15 -10.68
CA GLY A 248 3.15 34.91 -10.08
C GLY A 248 2.02 34.00 -9.57
N ALA A 249 1.00 34.59 -8.94
CA ALA A 249 -0.18 33.88 -8.49
C ALA A 249 -0.97 33.24 -9.63
N LEU A 250 -1.08 33.90 -10.77
CA LEU A 250 -1.74 33.36 -11.96
C LEU A 250 -0.99 32.16 -12.51
N LEU A 251 0.35 32.23 -12.61
CA LEU A 251 1.19 31.14 -13.06
C LEU A 251 1.05 29.92 -12.12
N ALA A 252 1.05 30.17 -10.81
CA ALA A 252 0.88 29.12 -9.82
C ALA A 252 -0.53 28.47 -9.93
N ALA A 253 -1.57 29.28 -10.10
CA ALA A 253 -2.95 28.77 -10.25
C ALA A 253 -3.08 27.85 -11.47
N ILE A 254 -2.52 28.26 -12.63
CA ILE A 254 -2.52 27.44 -13.84
C ILE A 254 -1.77 26.13 -13.59
N GLY A 255 -0.58 26.19 -12.97
CA GLY A 255 0.21 25.01 -12.61
C GLY A 255 -0.53 24.05 -11.67
N ILE A 256 -1.22 24.57 -10.66
CA ILE A 256 -2.01 23.78 -9.72
C ILE A 256 -3.19 23.09 -10.45
N VAL A 257 -3.91 23.77 -11.31
CA VAL A 257 -5.04 23.20 -12.07
C VAL A 257 -4.56 22.07 -12.98
N ILE A 258 -3.48 22.28 -13.73
CA ILE A 258 -2.89 21.24 -14.58
C ILE A 258 -2.36 20.08 -13.75
N GLY A 259 -1.65 20.37 -12.65
CA GLY A 259 -1.11 19.37 -11.74
C GLY A 259 -2.18 18.50 -11.09
N LEU A 260 -3.29 19.11 -10.64
CA LEU A 260 -4.43 18.35 -10.08
C LEU A 260 -5.11 17.48 -11.15
N GLY A 261 -5.26 18.01 -12.38
CA GLY A 261 -5.81 17.24 -13.48
C GLY A 261 -4.98 16.02 -13.83
N THR A 262 -3.66 16.18 -13.93
CA THR A 262 -2.72 15.06 -14.20
C THR A 262 -2.67 14.08 -13.03
N ALA A 263 -2.68 14.55 -11.79
CA ALA A 263 -2.71 13.70 -10.60
C ALA A 263 -4.00 12.85 -10.53
N TYR A 264 -5.14 13.44 -10.88
CA TYR A 264 -6.42 12.72 -10.93
C TYR A 264 -6.43 11.64 -12.03
N LEU A 265 -5.91 11.95 -13.21
CA LEU A 265 -5.83 11.00 -14.33
C LEU A 265 -4.84 9.86 -14.04
N SER A 266 -3.65 10.17 -13.53
CA SER A 266 -2.66 9.16 -13.16
C SER A 266 -3.13 8.31 -11.97
N GLY A 267 -3.83 8.89 -11.00
CA GLY A 267 -4.42 8.18 -9.88
C GLY A 267 -5.41 7.09 -10.32
N LYS A 268 -6.22 7.34 -11.34
CA LYS A 268 -7.12 6.33 -11.93
C LYS A 268 -6.38 5.16 -12.58
N VAL A 269 -5.27 5.42 -13.27
CA VAL A 269 -4.45 4.38 -13.90
C VAL A 269 -3.72 3.55 -12.84
N VAL A 270 -3.20 4.20 -11.81
CA VAL A 270 -2.49 3.52 -10.71
C VAL A 270 -3.46 2.75 -9.81
N ALA A 271 -4.66 3.27 -9.56
CA ALA A 271 -5.69 2.58 -8.77
C ALA A 271 -6.17 1.27 -9.42
N SER A 272 -6.09 1.14 -10.74
CA SER A 272 -6.37 -0.13 -11.43
C SER A 272 -5.29 -1.20 -11.20
N GLN A 273 -4.10 -0.80 -10.78
CA GLN A 273 -2.95 -1.70 -10.54
C GLN A 273 -2.66 -1.94 -9.05
N ILE A 274 -3.12 -1.05 -8.18
CA ILE A 274 -2.82 -1.09 -6.73
C ILE A 274 -4.14 -0.99 -5.96
N TYR A 275 -4.62 -2.11 -5.48
CA TYR A 275 -5.71 -2.17 -4.50
C TYR A 275 -5.27 -1.44 -3.21
N ALA A 276 -6.07 -0.43 -2.77
CA ALA A 276 -6.05 0.16 -1.42
C ALA A 276 -5.27 1.46 -1.18
N ILE A 277 -5.08 2.34 -2.16
CA ILE A 277 -4.76 3.74 -1.80
C ILE A 277 -5.91 4.62 -2.29
N SER A 278 -6.65 5.19 -1.35
CA SER A 278 -7.58 6.28 -1.64
C SER A 278 -6.76 7.52 -2.00
N ALA A 279 -6.45 7.67 -3.30
CA ALA A 279 -5.74 8.84 -3.84
C ALA A 279 -6.54 10.15 -3.70
N SER A 280 -7.66 10.12 -3.00
CA SER A 280 -8.64 11.22 -2.91
C SER A 280 -8.85 11.73 -1.49
N ASP A 281 -7.85 11.65 -0.62
CA ASP A 281 -7.96 12.30 0.69
C ASP A 281 -7.92 13.83 0.50
N PRO A 282 -9.03 14.55 0.73
CA PRO A 282 -9.12 16.00 0.51
C PRO A 282 -8.16 16.79 1.40
N LEU A 283 -7.77 16.23 2.54
CA LEU A 283 -6.83 16.85 3.46
C LEU A 283 -5.40 16.83 2.90
N MET A 284 -4.97 15.70 2.30
CA MET A 284 -3.66 15.61 1.66
C MET A 284 -3.57 16.50 0.40
N LEU A 285 -4.64 16.55 -0.41
CA LEU A 285 -4.68 17.43 -1.58
C LEU A 285 -4.63 18.90 -1.18
N SER A 286 -5.38 19.32 -0.16
CA SER A 286 -5.37 20.71 0.33
C SER A 286 -4.00 21.11 0.90
N ALA A 287 -3.32 20.20 1.62
CA ALA A 287 -1.98 20.43 2.13
C ALA A 287 -0.96 20.61 0.99
N ALA A 288 -1.02 19.76 -0.04
CA ALA A 288 -0.16 19.88 -1.21
C ALA A 288 -0.36 21.21 -1.96
N ILE A 289 -1.63 21.61 -2.17
CA ILE A 289 -1.97 22.90 -2.78
C ILE A 289 -1.42 24.06 -1.94
N ALA A 290 -1.59 24.03 -0.62
CA ALA A 290 -1.11 25.07 0.28
C ALA A 290 0.42 25.20 0.25
N ILE A 291 1.15 24.07 0.21
CA ILE A 291 2.61 24.06 0.10
C ILE A 291 3.05 24.67 -1.24
N ILE A 292 2.47 24.26 -2.36
CA ILE A 292 2.80 24.78 -3.69
C ILE A 292 2.49 26.27 -3.79
N ALA A 293 1.34 26.71 -3.30
CA ALA A 293 0.96 28.12 -3.27
C ALA A 293 1.94 28.93 -2.39
N GLY A 294 2.33 28.43 -1.23
CA GLY A 294 3.32 29.06 -0.36
C GLY A 294 4.67 29.24 -1.03
N ILE A 295 5.15 28.21 -1.74
CA ILE A 295 6.39 28.26 -2.49
C ILE A 295 6.33 29.26 -3.63
N ALA A 296 5.20 29.31 -4.38
CA ALA A 296 5.00 30.29 -5.43
C ALA A 296 5.02 31.74 -4.91
N VAL A 297 4.38 31.98 -3.77
CA VAL A 297 4.43 33.28 -3.09
C VAL A 297 5.88 33.63 -2.71
N MET A 298 6.60 32.73 -2.08
CA MET A 298 8.00 32.95 -1.68
C MET A 298 8.90 33.21 -2.89
N ALA A 299 8.76 32.45 -3.98
CA ALA A 299 9.54 32.63 -5.21
C ALA A 299 9.27 33.96 -5.90
N THR A 300 8.07 34.52 -5.78
CA THR A 300 7.68 35.79 -6.41
C THR A 300 7.97 37.02 -5.52
N LEU A 301 8.13 36.85 -4.22
CA LEU A 301 8.40 37.94 -3.28
C LEU A 301 9.62 38.76 -3.65
N LEU A 302 10.74 38.12 -3.95
CA LEU A 302 12.02 38.82 -4.21
C LEU A 302 11.97 39.65 -5.51
N PRO A 303 11.48 39.10 -6.68
CA PRO A 303 11.30 39.90 -7.89
C PRO A 303 10.30 41.06 -7.68
N ALA A 304 9.19 40.82 -7.00
CA ALA A 304 8.17 41.82 -6.73
C ALA A 304 8.72 42.98 -5.88
N TRP A 305 9.48 42.66 -4.85
CA TRP A 305 10.12 43.65 -3.99
C TRP A 305 11.19 44.47 -4.74
N ARG A 306 11.98 43.83 -5.61
CA ARG A 306 12.95 44.53 -6.46
C ARG A 306 12.24 45.46 -7.46
N ALA A 307 11.15 45.05 -8.05
CA ALA A 307 10.34 45.88 -8.95
C ALA A 307 9.77 47.13 -8.25
N ALA A 308 9.28 46.97 -7.02
CA ALA A 308 8.72 48.07 -6.24
C ALA A 308 9.76 49.12 -5.80
N ARG A 309 11.04 48.77 -5.78
CA ARG A 309 12.16 49.65 -5.38
C ARG A 309 12.94 50.25 -6.57
N LEU A 310 12.43 50.14 -7.80
CA LEU A 310 13.04 50.76 -8.96
C LEU A 310 13.04 52.29 -8.80
N SER A 311 14.21 52.93 -8.94
CA SER A 311 14.33 54.39 -8.94
C SER A 311 14.09 54.90 -10.37
N PRO A 312 13.04 55.71 -10.60
CA PRO A 312 12.71 56.22 -11.95
C PRO A 312 13.87 57.00 -12.59
N ALA A 313 14.62 57.77 -11.80
CA ALA A 313 15.72 58.57 -12.27
C ALA A 313 16.89 57.77 -12.92
N ARG A 314 17.15 56.51 -12.46
CA ARG A 314 18.23 55.68 -13.02
C ARG A 314 17.80 54.90 -14.25
N VAL A 315 16.51 54.80 -14.54
CA VAL A 315 15.98 54.04 -15.68
C VAL A 315 15.77 54.97 -16.86
N LEU A 316 15.39 56.25 -16.60
CA LEU A 316 15.08 57.24 -17.64
C LEU A 316 16.32 58.02 -18.13
N HIS A 317 17.45 57.95 -17.42
CA HIS A 317 18.74 58.51 -17.84
C HIS A 317 19.83 57.45 -17.75
N PRO A 318 19.92 56.53 -18.75
CA PRO A 318 21.10 55.69 -18.89
C PRO A 318 22.27 56.58 -19.35
N GLU A 319 23.32 56.78 -18.48
CA GLU A 319 24.60 57.29 -18.92
C GLU A 319 25.32 56.32 -19.84
#